data_84617471f0def750a03dc6bab5680fbe
#
_entry.id   84617471f0def750a03dc6bab5680fbe
#
_cell.length_a   1.000
_cell.length_b   1.000
_cell.length_c   1.000
_cell.angle_alpha   90.00
_cell.angle_beta   90.00
_cell.angle_gamma   90.00
#
_symmetry.space_group_name_H-M   'P 1'
#
loop_
_entity.id
_entity.type
_entity.pdbx_description
1 polymer ?
#
loop_
_entity_poly.entity_id
_entity_poly.type
_entity_poly.pdbx_seq_one_letter_code
_entity_poly.pdbx_strand_id
1 'polypeptide(L)'
;RLTEDNIQEMLREVRMALLEADVALPVVKDFIARVKEKAVGQEVVGSLTPGQALVGVVHRELTDLMGGQASGLNLAAQPPAVILMAGLQGAGKTTTTAKLGKWLKERQKKKVLAVSCDVYRPAAIEQLKTVSAQAGMDFFPSSVGQKPLDIALAALDYAKKHYHDVLFVDTAGRLAIDEAMMAEVRELHAALKPIETLFVVDAMLGQDAVNTAKAFAEAL
;
A
#
# COMPACT_ATOMS: atom_id res chain seq x y z
N ARG A 1 16.28 -33.13 16.48
CA ARG A 1 15.40 -33.20 15.32
C ARG A 1 13.99 -32.72 15.72
N LEU A 2 13.34 -31.94 14.87
CA LEU A 2 11.96 -31.52 15.08
C LEU A 2 11.02 -32.68 14.75
N THR A 3 10.14 -33.01 15.67
CA THR A 3 9.10 -34.02 15.52
C THR A 3 7.72 -33.38 15.66
N GLU A 4 6.70 -34.07 15.19
CA GLU A 4 5.33 -33.61 15.33
C GLU A 4 4.95 -33.31 16.79
N ASP A 5 5.36 -34.20 17.69
CA ASP A 5 5.03 -34.09 19.12
C ASP A 5 5.69 -32.89 19.80
N ASN A 6 6.96 -32.58 19.47
CA ASN A 6 7.68 -31.53 20.16
C ASN A 6 7.41 -30.12 19.62
N ILE A 7 6.67 -30.01 18.53
CA ILE A 7 6.28 -28.70 17.94
C ILE A 7 4.78 -28.41 18.03
N GLN A 8 3.96 -29.39 18.41
CA GLN A 8 2.51 -29.28 18.37
C GLN A 8 1.97 -28.14 19.23
N GLU A 9 2.44 -28.02 20.46
CA GLU A 9 2.01 -26.95 21.37
C GLU A 9 2.41 -25.57 20.85
N MET A 10 3.59 -25.44 20.34
CA MET A 10 4.10 -24.18 19.77
C MET A 10 3.36 -23.78 18.50
N LEU A 11 3.03 -24.73 17.64
CA LEU A 11 2.18 -24.48 16.47
C LEU A 11 0.78 -24.01 16.87
N ARG A 12 0.25 -24.56 17.97
CA ARG A 12 -1.02 -24.10 18.54
C ARG A 12 -0.93 -22.65 19.01
N GLU A 13 0.13 -22.25 19.69
CA GLU A 13 0.35 -20.86 20.12
C GLU A 13 0.47 -19.91 18.94
N VAL A 14 1.20 -20.29 17.90
CA VAL A 14 1.31 -19.50 16.65
C VAL A 14 -0.06 -19.34 15.99
N ARG A 15 -0.82 -20.42 15.92
CA ARG A 15 -2.18 -20.38 15.38
C ARG A 15 -3.09 -19.41 16.15
N MET A 16 -3.05 -19.47 17.46
CA MET A 16 -3.84 -18.56 18.34
C MET A 16 -3.44 -17.12 18.14
N ALA A 17 -2.14 -16.83 18.10
CA ALA A 17 -1.63 -15.47 17.88
C ALA A 17 -2.08 -14.89 16.53
N LEU A 18 -2.09 -15.68 15.46
CA LEU A 18 -2.57 -15.24 14.15
C LEU A 18 -4.08 -14.97 14.14
N LEU A 19 -4.88 -15.82 14.81
CA LEU A 19 -6.32 -15.61 14.94
C LEU A 19 -6.64 -14.36 15.78
N GLU A 20 -5.92 -14.13 16.86
CA GLU A 20 -6.05 -12.92 17.68
C GLU A 20 -5.67 -11.65 16.90
N ALA A 21 -4.76 -11.77 15.93
CA ALA A 21 -4.39 -10.69 15.01
C ALA A 21 -5.36 -10.52 13.83
N ASP A 22 -6.53 -11.16 13.89
CA ASP A 22 -7.59 -11.07 12.86
C ASP A 22 -7.17 -11.62 11.47
N VAL A 23 -6.26 -12.57 11.44
CA VAL A 23 -5.94 -13.29 10.21
C VAL A 23 -7.04 -14.28 9.87
N ALA A 24 -7.47 -14.32 8.60
CA ALA A 24 -8.53 -15.21 8.16
C ALA A 24 -8.21 -16.69 8.42
N LEU A 25 -9.17 -17.45 8.90
CA LEU A 25 -8.99 -18.85 9.26
C LEU A 25 -8.38 -19.73 8.15
N PRO A 26 -8.78 -19.63 6.87
CA PRO A 26 -8.14 -20.38 5.79
C PRO A 26 -6.64 -20.06 5.65
N VAL A 27 -6.26 -18.79 5.77
CA VAL A 27 -4.86 -18.36 5.71
C VAL A 27 -4.06 -18.93 6.89
N VAL A 28 -4.63 -18.92 8.09
CA VAL A 28 -3.99 -19.48 9.29
C VAL A 28 -3.77 -20.99 9.11
N LYS A 29 -4.79 -21.72 8.63
CA LYS A 29 -4.68 -23.15 8.40
C LYS A 29 -3.57 -23.49 7.40
N ASP A 30 -3.53 -22.80 6.26
CA ASP A 30 -2.51 -23.02 5.24
C ASP A 30 -1.11 -22.68 5.76
N PHE A 31 -0.99 -21.59 6.50
CA PHE A 31 0.28 -21.18 7.09
C PHE A 31 0.83 -22.22 8.07
N ILE A 32 -0.01 -22.68 9.01
CA ILE A 32 0.38 -23.70 10.00
C ILE A 32 0.74 -25.02 9.31
N ALA A 33 0.01 -25.42 8.28
CA ALA A 33 0.31 -26.63 7.50
C ALA A 33 1.69 -26.53 6.83
N ARG A 34 2.02 -25.39 6.22
CA ARG A 34 3.33 -25.15 5.59
C ARG A 34 4.46 -25.13 6.60
N VAL A 35 4.27 -24.48 7.75
CA VAL A 35 5.26 -24.47 8.82
C VAL A 35 5.53 -25.88 9.31
N LYS A 36 4.48 -26.69 9.56
CA LYS A 36 4.59 -28.08 9.98
C LYS A 36 5.36 -28.92 8.96
N GLU A 37 5.00 -28.85 7.69
CA GLU A 37 5.66 -29.56 6.61
C GLU A 37 7.17 -29.25 6.53
N LYS A 38 7.53 -27.97 6.64
CA LYS A 38 8.93 -27.54 6.58
C LYS A 38 9.71 -27.77 7.86
N ALA A 39 9.06 -27.86 9.00
CA ALA A 39 9.70 -28.05 10.30
C ALA A 39 9.97 -29.50 10.63
N VAL A 40 9.00 -30.39 10.36
CA VAL A 40 9.13 -31.81 10.73
C VAL A 40 10.30 -32.46 10.00
N GLY A 41 11.15 -33.13 10.76
CA GLY A 41 12.33 -33.80 10.23
C GLY A 41 13.58 -32.92 10.14
N GLN A 42 13.47 -31.60 10.34
CA GLN A 42 14.69 -30.76 10.40
C GLN A 42 15.57 -31.11 11.60
N GLU A 43 16.86 -31.11 11.36
CA GLU A 43 17.84 -31.25 12.44
C GLU A 43 17.99 -29.93 13.17
N VAL A 44 18.01 -30.01 14.50
CA VAL A 44 18.32 -28.87 15.36
C VAL A 44 19.83 -28.73 15.40
N VAL A 45 20.35 -27.66 14.81
CA VAL A 45 21.79 -27.42 14.64
C VAL A 45 22.35 -26.64 15.82
N GLY A 46 23.51 -27.07 16.32
CA GLY A 46 24.23 -26.39 17.36
C GLY A 46 23.58 -26.47 18.75
N SER A 47 23.60 -25.38 19.48
CA SER A 47 23.04 -25.25 20.83
C SER A 47 21.54 -24.83 20.84
N LEU A 48 20.86 -24.83 19.69
CA LEU A 48 19.45 -24.43 19.59
C LEU A 48 18.54 -25.44 20.27
N THR A 49 17.50 -24.96 20.93
CA THR A 49 16.38 -25.79 21.38
C THR A 49 15.43 -26.06 20.21
N PRO A 50 14.58 -27.10 20.28
CA PRO A 50 13.51 -27.30 19.27
C PRO A 50 12.66 -26.07 19.05
N GLY A 51 12.35 -25.33 20.12
CA GLY A 51 11.60 -24.08 20.05
C GLY A 51 12.29 -22.99 19.22
N GLN A 52 13.56 -22.79 19.46
CA GLN A 52 14.34 -21.82 18.69
C GLN A 52 14.46 -22.18 17.22
N ALA A 53 14.60 -23.47 16.92
CA ALA A 53 14.61 -23.95 15.54
C ALA A 53 13.27 -23.72 14.84
N LEU A 54 12.15 -23.97 15.52
CA LEU A 54 10.80 -23.70 14.99
C LEU A 54 10.57 -22.21 14.75
N VAL A 55 11.01 -21.33 15.65
CA VAL A 55 10.95 -19.87 15.44
C VAL A 55 11.60 -19.47 14.13
N GLY A 56 12.74 -20.06 13.78
CA GLY A 56 13.40 -19.84 12.50
C GLY A 56 12.54 -20.25 11.30
N VAL A 57 11.83 -21.38 11.38
CA VAL A 57 10.90 -21.84 10.32
C VAL A 57 9.72 -20.87 10.20
N VAL A 58 9.10 -20.49 11.32
CA VAL A 58 7.97 -19.54 11.35
C VAL A 58 8.39 -18.20 10.74
N HIS A 59 9.57 -17.69 11.12
CA HIS A 59 10.08 -16.43 10.58
C HIS A 59 10.24 -16.48 9.04
N ARG A 60 10.82 -17.54 8.51
CA ARG A 60 10.96 -17.69 7.05
C ARG A 60 9.61 -17.78 6.35
N GLU A 61 8.68 -18.54 6.90
CA GLU A 61 7.33 -18.66 6.32
C GLU A 61 6.54 -17.35 6.39
N LEU A 62 6.66 -16.58 7.47
CA LEU A 62 6.06 -15.24 7.54
C LEU A 62 6.68 -14.29 6.50
N THR A 63 7.99 -14.34 6.34
CA THR A 63 8.71 -13.54 5.34
C THR A 63 8.21 -13.87 3.93
N ASP A 64 8.07 -15.15 3.60
CA ASP A 64 7.57 -15.61 2.30
C ASP A 64 6.11 -15.19 2.09
N LEU A 65 5.27 -15.33 3.11
CA LEU A 65 3.87 -14.91 3.07
C LEU A 65 3.72 -13.41 2.82
N MET A 66 4.62 -12.60 3.36
CA MET A 66 4.66 -11.14 3.17
C MET A 66 5.33 -10.70 1.86
N GLY A 67 5.67 -11.64 0.96
CA GLY A 67 6.20 -11.36 -0.37
C GLY A 67 7.71 -11.58 -0.53
N GLY A 68 8.42 -11.97 0.53
CA GLY A 68 9.85 -12.31 0.50
C GLY A 68 10.78 -11.11 0.45
N GLN A 69 10.61 -10.22 -0.51
CA GLN A 69 11.42 -9.02 -0.70
C GLN A 69 10.56 -7.77 -0.81
N ALA A 70 11.06 -6.66 -0.27
CA ALA A 70 10.42 -5.36 -0.48
C ALA A 70 10.62 -4.90 -1.92
N SER A 71 9.53 -4.46 -2.57
CA SER A 71 9.60 -3.77 -3.85
C SER A 71 9.48 -2.27 -3.64
N GLY A 72 10.33 -1.50 -4.34
CA GLY A 72 10.24 -0.06 -4.38
C GLY A 72 9.22 0.42 -5.41
N LEU A 73 8.99 1.73 -5.44
CA LEU A 73 8.20 2.36 -6.49
C LEU A 73 8.93 2.24 -7.84
N ASN A 74 8.20 1.87 -8.87
CA ASN A 74 8.71 1.92 -10.24
C ASN A 74 8.57 3.34 -10.77
N LEU A 75 9.69 4.02 -10.98
CA LEU A 75 9.74 5.37 -11.57
C LEU A 75 10.38 5.34 -12.98
N ALA A 76 10.56 4.16 -13.56
CA ALA A 76 11.18 3.98 -14.87
C ALA A 76 10.22 4.38 -16.01
N ALA A 77 9.88 5.66 -16.08
CA ALA A 77 9.06 6.26 -17.12
C ALA A 77 9.67 7.59 -17.57
N GLN A 78 9.23 8.06 -18.73
CA GLN A 78 9.53 9.42 -19.16
C GLN A 78 8.89 10.40 -18.15
N PRO A 79 9.65 11.35 -17.59
CA PRO A 79 9.12 12.29 -16.61
C PRO A 79 7.95 13.14 -17.11
N PRO A 80 6.97 13.43 -16.27
CA PRO A 80 6.86 12.98 -14.89
C PRO A 80 6.35 11.53 -14.79
N ALA A 81 6.90 10.76 -13.84
CA ALA A 81 6.28 9.51 -13.43
C ALA A 81 4.97 9.83 -12.68
N VAL A 82 3.85 9.38 -13.20
CA VAL A 82 2.53 9.63 -12.60
C VAL A 82 2.19 8.51 -11.65
N ILE A 83 1.90 8.86 -10.40
CA ILE A 83 1.45 7.94 -9.36
C ILE A 83 0.03 8.32 -8.96
N LEU A 84 -0.91 7.42 -9.20
CA LEU A 84 -2.31 7.60 -8.82
C LEU A 84 -2.51 7.05 -7.41
N MET A 85 -3.00 7.92 -6.51
CA MET A 85 -3.27 7.55 -5.11
C MET A 85 -4.76 7.35 -4.92
N ALA A 86 -5.16 6.18 -4.50
CA ALA A 86 -6.54 5.82 -4.21
C ALA A 86 -6.66 5.19 -2.82
N GLY A 87 -7.84 5.21 -2.25
CA GLY A 87 -8.12 4.63 -0.94
C GLY A 87 -9.41 5.14 -0.36
N LEU A 88 -9.93 4.43 0.64
CA LEU A 88 -11.11 4.85 1.38
C LEU A 88 -10.82 6.07 2.27
N GLN A 89 -11.87 6.78 2.63
CA GLN A 89 -11.76 7.91 3.55
C GLN A 89 -11.16 7.46 4.89
N GLY A 90 -10.16 8.20 5.36
CA GLY A 90 -9.49 7.88 6.62
C GLY A 90 -8.39 6.81 6.53
N ALA A 91 -8.13 6.25 5.35
CA ALA A 91 -7.08 5.23 5.17
C ALA A 91 -5.64 5.75 5.28
N GLY A 92 -5.44 7.07 5.30
CA GLY A 92 -4.11 7.68 5.36
C GLY A 92 -3.51 8.02 3.99
N LYS A 93 -4.33 8.10 2.95
CA LYS A 93 -3.92 8.35 1.56
C LYS A 93 -3.14 9.66 1.40
N THR A 94 -3.66 10.76 1.90
CA THR A 94 -3.00 12.09 1.82
C THR A 94 -1.70 12.11 2.62
N THR A 95 -1.70 11.53 3.81
CA THR A 95 -0.49 11.40 4.65
C THR A 95 0.57 10.52 3.98
N THR A 96 0.17 9.43 3.37
CA THR A 96 1.07 8.53 2.62
C THR A 96 1.68 9.25 1.43
N THR A 97 0.89 10.02 0.69
CA THR A 97 1.37 10.85 -0.43
C THR A 97 2.48 11.80 0.02
N ALA A 98 2.29 12.49 1.15
CA ALA A 98 3.29 13.42 1.70
C ALA A 98 4.57 12.69 2.14
N LYS A 99 4.43 11.54 2.79
CA LYS A 99 5.59 10.73 3.23
C LYS A 99 6.40 10.20 2.05
N LEU A 100 5.73 9.68 1.03
CA LEU A 100 6.39 9.20 -0.19
C LEU A 100 7.06 10.34 -0.96
N GLY A 101 6.39 11.48 -1.10
CA GLY A 101 6.95 12.66 -1.75
C GLY A 101 8.19 13.20 -1.04
N LYS A 102 8.15 13.27 0.29
CA LYS A 102 9.32 13.63 1.11
C LYS A 102 10.47 12.67 0.90
N TRP A 103 10.20 11.38 0.96
CA TRP A 103 11.21 10.35 0.75
C TRP A 103 11.85 10.43 -0.65
N LEU A 104 11.05 10.60 -1.70
CA LEU A 104 11.55 10.77 -3.06
C LEU A 104 12.42 12.01 -3.21
N LYS A 105 12.02 13.12 -2.60
CA LYS A 105 12.79 14.36 -2.61
C LYS A 105 14.12 14.21 -1.88
N GLU A 106 14.08 13.70 -0.65
CA GLU A 106 15.27 13.66 0.22
C GLU A 106 16.25 12.56 -0.18
N ARG A 107 15.75 11.36 -0.49
CA ARG A 107 16.56 10.17 -0.77
C ARG A 107 16.91 10.01 -2.25
N GLN A 108 16.00 10.35 -3.14
CA GLN A 108 16.19 10.15 -4.58
C GLN A 108 16.37 11.46 -5.36
N LYS A 109 16.36 12.59 -4.67
CA LYS A 109 16.56 13.93 -5.26
C LYS A 109 15.56 14.24 -6.38
N LYS A 110 14.34 13.76 -6.24
CA LYS A 110 13.26 13.99 -7.21
C LYS A 110 12.54 15.30 -6.94
N LYS A 111 12.14 15.99 -8.01
CA LYS A 111 11.24 17.12 -7.98
C LYS A 111 9.81 16.61 -8.06
N VAL A 112 9.02 16.83 -7.02
CA VAL A 112 7.70 16.20 -6.83
C VAL A 112 6.61 17.27 -6.86
N LEU A 113 5.57 17.02 -7.66
CA LEU A 113 4.33 17.78 -7.69
C LEU A 113 3.19 16.93 -7.14
N ALA A 114 2.32 17.52 -6.34
CA ALA A 114 1.09 16.89 -5.87
C ALA A 114 -0.12 17.71 -6.32
N VAL A 115 -1.21 17.02 -6.66
CA VAL A 115 -2.49 17.63 -6.99
C VAL A 115 -3.62 16.84 -6.33
N SER A 116 -4.63 17.57 -5.82
CA SER A 116 -5.85 16.95 -5.29
C SER A 116 -6.95 16.97 -6.34
N CYS A 117 -7.50 15.78 -6.62
CA CYS A 117 -8.71 15.59 -7.42
C CYS A 117 -9.96 15.36 -6.54
N ASP A 118 -9.85 15.53 -5.23
CA ASP A 118 -10.99 15.42 -4.30
C ASP A 118 -11.79 16.73 -4.29
N VAL A 119 -12.58 16.93 -5.32
CA VAL A 119 -13.45 18.11 -5.47
C VAL A 119 -14.69 18.05 -4.59
N TYR A 120 -14.92 16.95 -3.91
CA TYR A 120 -16.11 16.74 -3.06
C TYR A 120 -15.89 17.28 -1.64
N ARG A 121 -14.62 17.46 -1.23
CA ARG A 121 -14.25 17.92 0.11
C ARG A 121 -13.19 19.04 0.02
N PRO A 122 -13.60 20.29 0.22
CA PRO A 122 -12.64 21.43 0.23
C PRO A 122 -11.50 21.24 1.21
N ALA A 123 -11.79 20.65 2.38
CA ALA A 123 -10.77 20.38 3.40
C ALA A 123 -9.69 19.40 2.92
N ALA A 124 -10.01 18.46 2.02
CA ALA A 124 -9.03 17.53 1.49
C ALA A 124 -8.00 18.23 0.59
N ILE A 125 -8.43 19.21 -0.21
CA ILE A 125 -7.54 20.03 -1.03
C ILE A 125 -6.57 20.82 -0.14
N GLU A 126 -7.09 21.50 0.86
CA GLU A 126 -6.28 22.29 1.80
C GLU A 126 -5.33 21.41 2.62
N GLN A 127 -5.77 20.21 3.00
CA GLN A 127 -4.91 19.26 3.70
C GLN A 127 -3.73 18.83 2.84
N LEU A 128 -3.94 18.46 1.58
CA LEU A 128 -2.87 18.09 0.68
C LEU A 128 -1.91 19.25 0.44
N LYS A 129 -2.41 20.46 0.27
CA LYS A 129 -1.60 21.68 0.15
C LYS A 129 -0.67 21.87 1.36
N THR A 130 -1.22 21.74 2.56
CA THR A 130 -0.48 21.90 3.81
C THR A 130 0.61 20.84 3.96
N VAL A 131 0.27 19.56 3.79
CA VAL A 131 1.26 18.47 3.94
C VAL A 131 2.30 18.47 2.83
N SER A 132 1.94 18.92 1.63
CA SER A 132 2.89 19.12 0.53
C SER A 132 3.94 20.15 0.87
N ALA A 133 3.53 21.29 1.40
CA ALA A 133 4.45 22.35 1.86
C ALA A 133 5.39 21.83 2.96
N GLN A 134 4.86 21.09 3.93
CA GLN A 134 5.66 20.49 5.01
C GLN A 134 6.67 19.46 4.49
N ALA A 135 6.31 18.71 3.47
CA ALA A 135 7.17 17.71 2.82
C ALA A 135 8.16 18.31 1.81
N GLY A 136 8.03 19.59 1.50
CA GLY A 136 8.83 20.28 0.49
C GLY A 136 8.48 19.86 -0.94
N MET A 137 7.25 19.42 -1.17
CA MET A 137 6.71 19.16 -2.51
C MET A 137 6.06 20.42 -3.06
N ASP A 138 6.05 20.54 -4.39
CA ASP A 138 5.22 21.54 -5.06
C ASP A 138 3.76 21.07 -5.06
N PHE A 139 2.84 22.02 -5.05
CA PHE A 139 1.40 21.76 -5.04
C PHE A 139 0.74 22.46 -6.22
N PHE A 140 -0.05 21.72 -6.99
CA PHE A 140 -0.86 22.29 -8.07
C PHE A 140 -2.26 22.62 -7.54
N PRO A 141 -2.70 23.88 -7.62
CA PRO A 141 -3.98 24.29 -7.04
C PRO A 141 -5.16 23.68 -7.81
N SER A 142 -6.18 23.29 -7.07
CA SER A 142 -7.46 22.82 -7.59
C SER A 142 -8.62 23.37 -6.76
N SER A 143 -9.84 23.23 -7.28
CA SER A 143 -11.04 23.72 -6.59
C SER A 143 -12.24 22.79 -6.82
N VAL A 144 -13.22 22.89 -5.93
CA VAL A 144 -14.44 22.07 -5.96
C VAL A 144 -15.33 22.30 -7.20
N GLY A 145 -15.13 23.37 -7.91
CA GLY A 145 -15.88 23.66 -9.16
C GLY A 145 -15.31 23.00 -10.41
N GLN A 146 -14.17 22.32 -10.29
CA GLN A 146 -13.49 21.69 -11.41
C GLN A 146 -13.83 20.19 -11.49
N LYS A 147 -13.65 19.60 -12.69
CA LYS A 147 -13.74 18.16 -12.86
C LYS A 147 -12.41 17.49 -12.53
N PRO A 148 -12.42 16.33 -11.84
CA PRO A 148 -11.20 15.60 -11.50
C PRO A 148 -10.26 15.36 -12.68
N LEU A 149 -10.79 14.93 -13.82
CA LEU A 149 -10.00 14.68 -15.03
C LEU A 149 -9.32 15.96 -15.55
N ASP A 150 -10.03 17.08 -15.58
CA ASP A 150 -9.48 18.34 -16.05
C ASP A 150 -8.35 18.84 -15.13
N ILE A 151 -8.54 18.69 -13.82
CA ILE A 151 -7.51 19.00 -12.82
C ILE A 151 -6.25 18.15 -13.07
N ALA A 152 -6.41 16.83 -13.21
CA ALA A 152 -5.30 15.91 -13.38
C ALA A 152 -4.53 16.17 -14.67
N LEU A 153 -5.21 16.42 -15.78
CA LEU A 153 -4.57 16.73 -17.07
C LEU A 153 -3.84 18.08 -17.02
N ALA A 154 -4.42 19.08 -16.38
CA ALA A 154 -3.75 20.38 -16.18
C ALA A 154 -2.50 20.25 -15.30
N ALA A 155 -2.56 19.45 -14.25
CA ALA A 155 -1.40 19.19 -13.39
C ALA A 155 -0.30 18.43 -14.13
N LEU A 156 -0.68 17.46 -14.98
CA LEU A 156 0.28 16.73 -15.82
C LEU A 156 1.00 17.67 -16.80
N ASP A 157 0.27 18.55 -17.48
CA ASP A 157 0.85 19.56 -18.38
C ASP A 157 1.80 20.49 -17.63
N TYR A 158 1.37 20.97 -16.47
CA TYR A 158 2.21 21.82 -15.60
C TYR A 158 3.49 21.09 -15.17
N ALA A 159 3.38 19.83 -14.76
CA ALA A 159 4.53 19.02 -14.34
C ALA A 159 5.55 18.85 -15.47
N LYS A 160 5.08 18.63 -16.70
CA LYS A 160 5.95 18.55 -17.90
C LYS A 160 6.66 19.86 -18.17
N LYS A 161 5.95 20.98 -18.13
CA LYS A 161 6.49 22.31 -18.39
C LYS A 161 7.48 22.77 -17.33
N HIS A 162 7.33 22.32 -16.09
CA HIS A 162 8.19 22.72 -14.96
C HIS A 162 9.20 21.63 -14.56
N TYR A 163 9.38 20.61 -15.40
CA TYR A 163 10.38 19.54 -15.24
C TYR A 163 10.28 18.77 -13.93
N HIS A 164 9.05 18.50 -13.48
CA HIS A 164 8.84 17.59 -12.35
C HIS A 164 9.18 16.16 -12.72
N ASP A 165 9.81 15.44 -11.80
CA ASP A 165 10.16 14.03 -11.96
C ASP A 165 8.98 13.11 -11.64
N VAL A 166 8.14 13.51 -10.69
CA VAL A 166 7.01 12.73 -10.17
C VAL A 166 5.80 13.63 -9.99
N LEU A 167 4.64 13.12 -10.38
CA LEU A 167 3.34 13.71 -10.12
C LEU A 167 2.48 12.73 -9.30
N PHE A 168 2.12 13.11 -8.08
CA PHE A 168 1.11 12.42 -7.29
C PHE A 168 -0.27 13.00 -7.58
N VAL A 169 -1.19 12.14 -8.00
CA VAL A 169 -2.60 12.48 -8.20
C VAL A 169 -3.42 11.85 -7.08
N ASP A 170 -3.86 12.68 -6.13
CA ASP A 170 -4.66 12.24 -4.99
C ASP A 170 -6.13 12.23 -5.37
N THR A 171 -6.74 11.05 -5.42
CA THR A 171 -8.14 10.89 -5.78
C THR A 171 -9.07 11.07 -4.58
N ALA A 172 -10.36 11.23 -4.84
CA ALA A 172 -11.37 11.37 -3.79
C ALA A 172 -11.42 10.12 -2.89
N GLY A 173 -11.40 10.34 -1.59
CA GLY A 173 -11.65 9.29 -0.61
C GLY A 173 -13.16 9.10 -0.40
N ARG A 174 -13.67 7.89 -0.59
CA ARG A 174 -15.06 7.48 -0.35
C ARG A 174 -15.16 6.60 0.88
N LEU A 175 -16.37 6.48 1.44
CA LEU A 175 -16.63 5.62 2.59
C LEU A 175 -16.59 4.13 2.23
N ALA A 176 -16.89 3.80 0.97
CA ALA A 176 -16.85 2.44 0.44
C ALA A 176 -16.39 2.45 -1.01
N ILE A 177 -15.93 1.30 -1.51
CA ILE A 177 -15.69 1.09 -2.93
C ILE A 177 -17.06 0.92 -3.59
N ASP A 178 -17.47 1.94 -4.32
CA ASP A 178 -18.70 1.95 -5.11
C ASP A 178 -18.41 2.17 -6.61
N GLU A 179 -19.42 2.02 -7.45
CA GLU A 179 -19.24 2.19 -8.89
C GLU A 179 -18.84 3.62 -9.28
N ALA A 180 -19.31 4.62 -8.55
CA ALA A 180 -18.95 6.02 -8.81
C ALA A 180 -17.45 6.28 -8.53
N MET A 181 -16.92 5.73 -7.44
CA MET A 181 -15.50 5.79 -7.14
C MET A 181 -14.67 5.08 -8.21
N MET A 182 -15.07 3.87 -8.60
CA MET A 182 -14.32 3.08 -9.57
C MET A 182 -14.38 3.69 -10.98
N ALA A 183 -15.51 4.27 -11.38
CA ALA A 183 -15.64 4.97 -12.65
C ALA A 183 -14.68 6.16 -12.73
N GLU A 184 -14.60 6.98 -11.69
CA GLU A 184 -13.68 8.13 -11.62
C GLU A 184 -12.21 7.68 -11.64
N VAL A 185 -11.86 6.65 -10.88
CA VAL A 185 -10.50 6.12 -10.86
C VAL A 185 -10.12 5.52 -12.23
N ARG A 186 -11.03 4.78 -12.86
CA ARG A 186 -10.80 4.22 -14.22
C ARG A 186 -10.60 5.33 -15.26
N GLU A 187 -11.38 6.40 -15.18
CA GLU A 187 -11.26 7.55 -16.09
C GLU A 187 -9.89 8.22 -15.94
N LEU A 188 -9.48 8.49 -14.71
CA LEU A 188 -8.16 9.06 -14.42
C LEU A 188 -7.02 8.12 -14.84
N HIS A 189 -7.15 6.83 -14.56
CA HIS A 189 -6.18 5.82 -14.95
C HIS A 189 -6.01 5.75 -16.47
N ALA A 190 -7.10 5.71 -17.21
CA ALA A 190 -7.06 5.65 -18.68
C ALA A 190 -6.42 6.89 -19.30
N ALA A 191 -6.72 8.07 -18.77
CA ALA A 191 -6.22 9.34 -19.29
C ALA A 191 -4.76 9.63 -18.92
N LEU A 192 -4.37 9.32 -17.68
CA LEU A 192 -3.03 9.63 -17.16
C LEU A 192 -2.00 8.54 -17.45
N LYS A 193 -2.45 7.30 -17.63
CA LYS A 193 -1.59 6.11 -17.78
C LYS A 193 -0.50 6.07 -16.69
N PRO A 194 -0.89 6.05 -15.41
CA PRO A 194 0.06 6.12 -14.31
C PRO A 194 1.02 4.91 -14.37
N ILE A 195 2.27 5.15 -13.96
CA ILE A 195 3.23 4.05 -13.83
C ILE A 195 2.96 3.20 -12.60
N GLU A 196 2.38 3.81 -11.58
CA GLU A 196 1.94 3.15 -10.35
C GLU A 196 0.55 3.63 -9.97
N THR A 197 -0.30 2.71 -9.54
CA THR A 197 -1.57 2.99 -8.87
C THR A 197 -1.51 2.38 -7.48
N LEU A 198 -1.49 3.23 -6.46
CA LEU A 198 -1.37 2.80 -5.07
C LEU A 198 -2.73 2.90 -4.39
N PHE A 199 -3.23 1.78 -3.91
CA PHE A 199 -4.42 1.72 -3.07
C PHE A 199 -3.99 1.65 -1.61
N VAL A 200 -4.24 2.74 -0.88
CA VAL A 200 -3.85 2.86 0.53
C VAL A 200 -4.94 2.28 1.42
N VAL A 201 -4.55 1.35 2.27
CA VAL A 201 -5.43 0.70 3.25
C VAL A 201 -4.90 0.90 4.66
N ASP A 202 -5.80 0.91 5.63
CA ASP A 202 -5.45 0.87 7.04
C ASP A 202 -5.32 -0.59 7.49
N ALA A 203 -4.11 -0.99 7.88
CA ALA A 203 -3.83 -2.35 8.35
C ALA A 203 -4.64 -2.73 9.61
N MET A 204 -5.11 -1.74 10.37
CA MET A 204 -5.97 -1.98 11.55
C MET A 204 -7.36 -2.52 11.19
N LEU A 205 -7.78 -2.43 9.91
CA LEU A 205 -9.03 -3.01 9.42
C LEU A 205 -8.97 -4.55 9.26
N GLY A 206 -7.78 -5.16 9.39
CA GLY A 206 -7.61 -6.61 9.29
C GLY A 206 -8.09 -7.17 7.95
N GLN A 207 -9.01 -8.14 8.00
CA GLN A 207 -9.54 -8.80 6.79
C GLN A 207 -10.29 -7.84 5.85
N ASP A 208 -10.94 -6.81 6.37
CA ASP A 208 -11.62 -5.82 5.55
C ASP A 208 -10.66 -5.05 4.64
N ALA A 209 -9.44 -4.78 5.10
CA ALA A 209 -8.39 -4.19 4.26
C ALA A 209 -8.05 -5.06 3.05
N VAL A 210 -7.94 -6.37 3.25
CA VAL A 210 -7.67 -7.36 2.18
C VAL A 210 -8.83 -7.40 1.19
N ASN A 211 -10.07 -7.52 1.68
CA ASN A 211 -11.27 -7.59 0.84
C ASN A 211 -11.43 -6.32 -0.01
N THR A 212 -11.20 -5.16 0.59
CA THR A 212 -11.28 -3.86 -0.07
C THR A 212 -10.20 -3.72 -1.15
N ALA A 213 -8.96 -4.07 -0.84
CA ALA A 213 -7.85 -4.02 -1.79
C ALA A 213 -8.07 -4.97 -2.98
N LYS A 214 -8.60 -6.18 -2.71
CA LYS A 214 -8.93 -7.16 -3.76
C LYS A 214 -10.03 -6.64 -4.69
N ALA A 215 -11.12 -6.12 -4.13
CA ALA A 215 -12.21 -5.55 -4.90
C ALA A 215 -11.74 -4.38 -5.79
N PHE A 216 -10.85 -3.53 -5.27
CA PHE A 216 -10.23 -2.45 -6.03
C PHE A 216 -9.36 -2.98 -7.18
N ALA A 217 -8.51 -3.96 -6.93
CA ALA A 217 -7.62 -4.54 -7.94
C ALA A 217 -8.39 -5.26 -9.07
N GLU A 218 -9.51 -5.91 -8.74
CA GLU A 218 -10.36 -6.58 -9.73
C GLU A 218 -11.14 -5.60 -10.62
N ALA A 219 -11.29 -4.36 -10.19
CA ALA A 219 -12.07 -3.35 -10.90
C ALA A 219 -11.24 -2.45 -11.83
N LEU A 220 -9.90 -2.53 -11.77
CA LEU A 220 -8.95 -1.86 -12.65
C LEU A 220 -8.35 -2.81 -13.69
#